data_c458ecd7e85eb355de9f7331ef5a9a4a
#
_entry.id   c458ecd7e85eb355de9f7331ef5a9a4a
#
_cell.length_a   1.000
_cell.length_b   1.000
_cell.length_c   1.000
_cell.angle_alpha   90.00
_cell.angle_beta   90.00
_cell.angle_gamma   90.00
#
_symmetry.space_group_name_H-M   'P 1'
#
loop_
_entity.id
_entity.type
_entity.pdbx_description
1 polymer ?
#
loop_
_entity_poly.entity_id
_entity_poly.type
_entity_poly.pdbx_seq_one_letter_code
_entity_poly.pdbx_strand_id
1 'polypeptide(L)'
;MNDWFTIDRAEEDTTIISEYRHWEKTHCYLLEGSERSLLIDTGLGVCDISEVVREMTDKPVTAVATHVHWDHIGGHRYFPDFCAHPAELPWLTEGFPQPRQEIIDCFAHGCTLPKSFELSKYEIFQGTPARLLRDGDVIDLGGRKIQVLHTPGHAPGHMCFWECERGSLYTGDLVYKKTLAAYFPTTDPEEYLRSLEKIAELPVKRVFPAHFGLDVEPDIILRMRDAFRELKAQGRLCHGSGVIDYGDWALRL
;
A
#
# COMPACT_ATOMS: atom_id res chain seq x y z
N MET A 1 -0.08 19.22 16.34
CA MET A 1 -0.26 18.40 15.11
C MET A 1 1.01 18.48 14.29
N ASN A 2 1.58 17.37 13.93
CA ASN A 2 2.78 17.32 13.08
C ASN A 2 2.35 17.73 11.65
N ASP A 3 2.98 18.77 11.08
CA ASP A 3 2.61 19.30 9.76
C ASP A 3 3.15 18.44 8.58
N TRP A 4 3.69 17.25 8.87
CA TRP A 4 4.09 16.25 7.88
C TRP A 4 2.89 15.54 7.25
N PHE A 5 1.91 15.17 8.06
CA PHE A 5 0.72 14.46 7.60
C PHE A 5 -0.39 15.43 7.20
N THR A 6 -1.07 15.11 6.11
CA THR A 6 -2.36 15.70 5.73
C THR A 6 -3.45 14.70 6.08
N ILE A 7 -4.50 15.17 6.74
CA ILE A 7 -5.59 14.33 7.21
C ILE A 7 -6.86 14.68 6.47
N ASP A 8 -7.42 13.71 5.78
CA ASP A 8 -8.68 13.82 5.06
C ASP A 8 -9.67 12.76 5.57
N ARG A 9 -10.96 13.07 5.53
CA ARG A 9 -12.00 12.09 5.83
C ARG A 9 -12.70 11.68 4.55
N ALA A 10 -12.61 10.39 4.23
CA ALA A 10 -13.36 9.79 3.13
C ALA A 10 -14.80 9.49 3.54
N GLU A 11 -14.99 9.10 4.81
CA GLU A 11 -16.28 8.84 5.48
C GLU A 11 -16.14 9.15 6.97
N GLU A 12 -17.25 9.11 7.72
CA GLU A 12 -17.26 9.40 9.16
C GLU A 12 -16.27 8.51 9.94
N ASP A 13 -16.12 7.26 9.53
CA ASP A 13 -15.30 6.21 10.15
C ASP A 13 -14.14 5.73 9.24
N THR A 14 -13.75 6.53 8.25
CA THR A 14 -12.63 6.27 7.34
C THR A 14 -11.79 7.52 7.17
N THR A 15 -10.59 7.50 7.73
CA THR A 15 -9.62 8.60 7.66
C THR A 15 -8.46 8.24 6.74
N ILE A 16 -8.05 9.18 5.91
CA ILE A 16 -6.88 9.10 5.03
C ILE A 16 -5.77 9.93 5.68
N ILE A 17 -4.62 9.32 5.88
CA ILE A 17 -3.41 9.96 6.43
C ILE A 17 -2.38 9.99 5.31
N SER A 18 -2.08 11.17 4.77
CA SER A 18 -1.27 11.33 3.56
C SER A 18 0.05 12.04 3.83
N GLU A 19 1.12 11.62 3.16
CA GLU A 19 2.46 12.20 3.22
C GLU A 19 2.78 12.99 1.94
N TYR A 20 1.98 14.01 1.62
CA TYR A 20 2.10 14.81 0.37
C TYR A 20 3.41 15.60 0.22
N ARG A 21 4.20 15.74 1.30
CA ARG A 21 5.49 16.40 1.26
C ARG A 21 6.60 15.54 0.66
N HIS A 22 6.37 14.23 0.56
CA HIS A 22 7.25 13.31 -0.14
C HIS A 22 6.75 13.07 -1.57
N TRP A 23 7.66 12.76 -2.48
CA TRP A 23 7.33 12.54 -3.89
C TRP A 23 6.47 11.28 -4.12
N GLU A 24 6.58 10.26 -3.27
CA GLU A 24 5.71 9.07 -3.28
C GLU A 24 4.26 9.42 -2.94
N LYS A 25 4.04 10.48 -2.15
CA LYS A 25 2.69 10.89 -1.72
C LYS A 25 1.90 9.73 -1.16
N THR A 26 2.51 9.00 -0.23
CA THR A 26 1.94 7.78 0.35
C THR A 26 0.68 8.06 1.16
N HIS A 27 -0.29 7.17 1.09
CA HIS A 27 -1.55 7.22 1.84
C HIS A 27 -1.68 6.00 2.75
N CYS A 28 -2.02 6.26 4.01
CA CYS A 28 -2.43 5.25 4.98
C CYS A 28 -3.91 5.43 5.28
N TYR A 29 -4.60 4.35 5.61
CA TYR A 29 -6.05 4.39 5.83
C TYR A 29 -6.40 3.86 7.21
N LEU A 30 -6.99 4.72 8.06
CA LEU A 30 -7.53 4.33 9.35
C LEU A 30 -9.02 4.03 9.20
N LEU A 31 -9.39 2.77 9.41
CA LEU A 31 -10.75 2.25 9.33
C LEU A 31 -11.25 1.95 10.75
N GLU A 32 -12.31 2.61 11.17
CA GLU A 32 -12.86 2.44 12.50
C GLU A 32 -14.08 1.51 12.49
N GLY A 33 -14.08 0.49 13.34
CA GLY A 33 -15.25 -0.30 13.67
C GLY A 33 -15.77 0.02 15.09
N SER A 34 -16.74 -0.71 15.60
CA SER A 34 -17.27 -0.48 16.95
C SER A 34 -16.32 -0.95 18.05
N GLU A 35 -15.46 -1.96 17.79
CA GLU A 35 -14.61 -2.60 18.80
C GLU A 35 -13.12 -2.26 18.64
N ARG A 36 -12.65 -2.09 17.41
CA ARG A 36 -11.25 -1.82 17.07
C ARG A 36 -11.13 -1.06 15.78
N SER A 37 -9.92 -0.57 15.50
CA SER A 37 -9.57 0.09 14.26
C SER A 37 -8.50 -0.70 13.50
N LEU A 38 -8.50 -0.58 12.18
CA LEU A 38 -7.48 -1.10 11.27
C LEU A 38 -6.74 0.06 10.63
N LEU A 39 -5.42 0.04 10.71
CA LEU A 39 -4.57 0.96 9.97
C LEU A 39 -3.93 0.20 8.80
N ILE A 40 -4.34 0.52 7.58
CA ILE A 40 -3.75 -0.02 6.35
C ILE A 40 -2.55 0.85 6.00
N ASP A 41 -1.36 0.24 6.01
CA ASP A 41 -0.04 0.85 5.87
C ASP A 41 0.28 1.89 6.97
N THR A 42 1.54 2.25 7.08
CA THR A 42 2.04 3.17 8.10
C THR A 42 3.03 4.20 7.54
N GLY A 43 3.08 4.30 6.22
CA GLY A 43 3.84 5.32 5.50
C GLY A 43 5.36 5.17 5.59
N LEU A 44 6.03 6.27 5.29
CA LEU A 44 7.48 6.38 5.18
C LEU A 44 8.25 6.23 6.50
N GLY A 45 7.57 6.47 7.64
CA GLY A 45 8.23 6.49 8.95
C GLY A 45 9.07 7.75 9.21
N VAL A 46 8.83 8.82 8.48
CA VAL A 46 9.48 10.13 8.69
C VAL A 46 9.04 10.77 9.98
N CYS A 47 7.76 10.63 10.32
CA CYS A 47 7.18 11.08 11.57
C CYS A 47 6.40 9.95 12.24
N ASP A 48 6.16 10.06 13.54
CA ASP A 48 5.38 9.07 14.29
C ASP A 48 3.90 9.17 13.94
N ILE A 49 3.44 8.29 13.04
CA ILE A 49 2.03 8.22 12.63
C ILE A 49 1.11 7.80 13.78
N SER A 50 1.64 7.10 14.79
CA SER A 50 0.83 6.66 15.93
C SER A 50 0.33 7.82 16.80
N GLU A 51 1.03 8.97 16.80
CA GLU A 51 0.54 10.19 17.45
C GLU A 51 -0.76 10.68 16.80
N VAL A 52 -0.78 10.69 15.46
CA VAL A 52 -1.96 11.08 14.68
C VAL A 52 -3.11 10.09 14.87
N VAL A 53 -2.81 8.80 14.83
CA VAL A 53 -3.82 7.76 15.03
C VAL A 53 -4.46 7.85 16.42
N ARG A 54 -3.67 8.10 17.47
CA ARG A 54 -4.18 8.28 18.86
C ARG A 54 -5.07 9.52 19.04
N GLU A 55 -4.93 10.55 18.19
CA GLU A 55 -5.85 11.70 18.19
C GLU A 55 -7.21 11.36 17.56
N MET A 56 -7.31 10.28 16.78
CA MET A 56 -8.50 9.90 16.00
C MET A 56 -9.31 8.79 16.65
N THR A 57 -8.66 7.87 17.35
CA THR A 57 -9.35 6.72 17.96
C THR A 57 -8.71 6.32 19.28
N ASP A 58 -9.58 6.01 20.26
CA ASP A 58 -9.17 5.42 21.55
C ASP A 58 -9.23 3.88 21.52
N LYS A 59 -9.65 3.30 20.39
CA LYS A 59 -9.81 1.85 20.22
C LYS A 59 -8.46 1.17 19.98
N PRO A 60 -8.34 -0.13 20.29
CA PRO A 60 -7.18 -0.92 19.86
C PRO A 60 -6.97 -0.84 18.35
N VAL A 61 -5.75 -0.59 17.91
CA VAL A 61 -5.40 -0.48 16.49
C VAL A 61 -4.52 -1.65 16.08
N THR A 62 -4.97 -2.36 15.03
CA THR A 62 -4.15 -3.35 14.32
C THR A 62 -3.61 -2.68 13.06
N ALA A 63 -2.31 -2.66 12.85
CA ALA A 63 -1.71 -2.23 11.60
C ALA A 63 -1.57 -3.41 10.63
N VAL A 64 -1.83 -3.19 9.34
CA VAL A 64 -1.61 -4.19 8.29
C VAL A 64 -0.79 -3.59 7.17
N ALA A 65 0.19 -4.33 6.67
CA ALA A 65 0.90 -3.94 5.47
C ALA A 65 0.14 -4.43 4.23
N THR A 66 -0.06 -3.56 3.24
CA THR A 66 -0.44 -4.01 1.91
C THR A 66 0.68 -4.88 1.33
N HIS A 67 1.92 -4.47 1.55
CA HIS A 67 3.14 -5.20 1.24
C HIS A 67 4.32 -4.60 2.03
N VAL A 68 5.47 -5.29 2.02
CA VAL A 68 6.62 -4.91 2.84
C VAL A 68 7.62 -4.08 2.02
N HIS A 69 7.19 -2.95 1.47
CA HIS A 69 8.10 -1.92 0.98
C HIS A 69 8.31 -0.82 2.02
N TRP A 70 9.45 -0.15 1.94
CA TRP A 70 9.95 0.81 2.93
C TRP A 70 9.00 1.98 3.19
N ASP A 71 8.24 2.37 2.19
CA ASP A 71 7.29 3.48 2.21
C ASP A 71 5.88 3.10 2.69
N HIS A 72 5.65 1.81 2.96
CA HIS A 72 4.39 1.29 3.53
C HIS A 72 4.53 0.87 4.99
N ILE A 73 5.73 0.47 5.42
CA ILE A 73 5.95 -0.12 6.75
C ILE A 73 6.78 0.75 7.69
N GLY A 74 7.15 1.97 7.30
CA GLY A 74 8.06 2.83 8.07
C GLY A 74 7.60 3.12 9.50
N GLY A 75 6.30 3.24 9.73
CA GLY A 75 5.69 3.45 11.03
C GLY A 75 5.26 2.18 11.77
N HIS A 76 5.45 0.97 11.22
CA HIS A 76 5.03 -0.29 11.87
C HIS A 76 5.66 -0.50 13.26
N ARG A 77 6.84 0.08 13.50
CA ARG A 77 7.52 0.05 14.81
C ARG A 77 6.67 0.60 15.97
N TYR A 78 5.67 1.40 15.68
CA TYR A 78 4.78 1.98 16.68
C TYR A 78 3.53 1.13 16.96
N PHE A 79 3.33 0.04 16.20
CA PHE A 79 2.17 -0.85 16.28
C PHE A 79 2.61 -2.29 16.55
N PRO A 80 2.67 -2.71 17.84
CA PRO A 80 3.08 -4.07 18.17
C PRO A 80 2.13 -5.15 17.64
N ASP A 81 0.85 -4.81 17.48
CA ASP A 81 -0.15 -5.67 16.81
C ASP A 81 -0.19 -5.32 15.32
N PHE A 82 0.78 -5.83 14.55
CA PHE A 82 0.79 -5.66 13.10
C PHE A 82 0.71 -7.01 12.38
N CYS A 83 0.18 -6.96 11.15
CA CYS A 83 -0.03 -8.10 10.29
C CYS A 83 0.65 -7.91 8.93
N ALA A 84 1.13 -9.01 8.33
CA ALA A 84 1.71 -9.03 6.99
C ALA A 84 1.40 -10.35 6.28
N HIS A 85 1.68 -10.43 4.98
CA HIS A 85 1.55 -11.68 4.23
C HIS A 85 2.77 -12.59 4.47
N PRO A 86 2.60 -13.93 4.59
CA PRO A 86 3.72 -14.86 4.83
C PRO A 86 4.81 -14.85 3.75
N ALA A 87 4.49 -14.53 2.50
CA ALA A 87 5.46 -14.48 1.42
C ALA A 87 6.55 -13.42 1.60
N GLU A 88 6.29 -12.39 2.42
CA GLU A 88 7.25 -11.31 2.72
C GLU A 88 7.83 -11.38 4.13
N LEU A 89 7.53 -12.45 4.88
CA LEU A 89 8.12 -12.64 6.20
C LEU A 89 9.66 -12.59 6.19
N PRO A 90 10.38 -13.18 5.21
CA PRO A 90 11.84 -13.05 5.14
C PRO A 90 12.32 -11.60 5.05
N TRP A 91 11.59 -10.72 4.35
CA TRP A 91 11.96 -9.31 4.23
C TRP A 91 11.84 -8.54 5.56
N LEU A 92 10.93 -8.98 6.41
CA LEU A 92 10.74 -8.41 7.76
C LEU A 92 11.72 -8.99 8.79
N THR A 93 12.25 -10.20 8.61
CA THR A 93 13.03 -10.91 9.64
C THR A 93 14.48 -11.18 9.27
N GLU A 94 14.80 -11.21 7.97
CA GLU A 94 16.15 -11.54 7.47
C GLU A 94 16.79 -10.37 6.73
N GLY A 95 15.99 -9.42 6.25
CA GLY A 95 16.44 -8.21 5.59
C GLY A 95 15.65 -7.88 4.31
N PHE A 96 15.50 -6.61 4.06
CA PHE A 96 14.82 -6.11 2.88
C PHE A 96 15.68 -6.38 1.62
N PRO A 97 15.07 -6.75 0.47
CA PRO A 97 15.84 -7.22 -0.71
C PRO A 97 16.57 -6.11 -1.47
N GLN A 98 16.36 -4.84 -1.12
CA GLN A 98 17.07 -3.70 -1.71
C GLN A 98 18.11 -3.15 -0.74
N PRO A 99 19.27 -2.69 -1.24
CA PRO A 99 20.27 -2.03 -0.41
C PRO A 99 19.71 -0.78 0.28
N ARG A 100 20.00 -0.62 1.58
CA ARG A 100 19.58 0.57 2.36
C ARG A 100 19.97 1.88 1.68
N GLN A 101 21.12 1.95 1.03
CA GLN A 101 21.58 3.17 0.36
C GLN A 101 20.65 3.59 -0.78
N GLU A 102 20.12 2.65 -1.55
CA GLU A 102 19.15 2.95 -2.62
C GLU A 102 17.87 3.56 -2.06
N ILE A 103 17.41 3.06 -0.90
CA ILE A 103 16.24 3.63 -0.20
C ILE A 103 16.53 5.04 0.31
N ILE A 104 17.74 5.28 0.88
CA ILE A 104 18.16 6.61 1.32
C ILE A 104 18.19 7.59 0.15
N ASP A 105 18.69 7.16 -1.01
CA ASP A 105 18.74 7.99 -2.22
C ASP A 105 17.32 8.33 -2.72
N CYS A 106 16.38 7.38 -2.62
CA CYS A 106 14.96 7.63 -2.91
C CYS A 106 14.35 8.68 -1.95
N PHE A 107 14.63 8.59 -0.64
CA PHE A 107 14.18 9.57 0.33
C PHE A 107 14.72 10.97 0.06
N ALA A 108 15.97 11.08 -0.37
CA ALA A 108 16.61 12.38 -0.63
C ALA A 108 16.07 13.07 -1.88
N HIS A 109 15.39 12.34 -2.75
CA HIS A 109 14.95 12.85 -4.05
C HIS A 109 13.73 13.77 -3.91
N GLY A 110 13.90 15.05 -4.20
CA GLY A 110 12.78 15.98 -4.46
C GLY A 110 11.87 16.35 -3.31
N CYS A 111 12.23 16.05 -2.04
CA CYS A 111 11.43 16.44 -0.88
C CYS A 111 12.24 17.20 0.18
N THR A 112 11.52 17.96 1.02
CA THR A 112 12.09 18.61 2.20
C THR A 112 11.63 17.86 3.44
N LEU A 113 12.53 17.06 4.01
CA LEU A 113 12.30 16.31 5.23
C LEU A 113 12.25 17.23 6.45
N PRO A 114 11.47 16.89 7.50
CA PRO A 114 11.47 17.64 8.75
C PRO A 114 12.87 17.67 9.37
N LYS A 115 13.23 18.77 10.04
CA LYS A 115 14.53 18.90 10.72
C LYS A 115 14.77 17.87 11.82
N SER A 116 13.70 17.31 12.37
CA SER A 116 13.72 16.24 13.36
C SER A 116 14.04 14.86 12.77
N PHE A 117 13.94 14.70 11.46
CA PHE A 117 14.22 13.43 10.79
C PHE A 117 15.68 13.38 10.34
N GLU A 118 16.42 12.43 10.90
CA GLU A 118 17.82 12.20 10.56
C GLU A 118 17.94 11.05 9.55
N LEU A 119 17.98 11.37 8.26
CA LEU A 119 18.05 10.38 7.19
C LEU A 119 19.24 9.39 7.33
N SER A 120 20.36 9.84 7.89
CA SER A 120 21.51 8.97 8.15
C SER A 120 21.23 7.84 9.18
N LYS A 121 20.22 8.04 10.02
CA LYS A 121 19.75 7.06 11.02
C LYS A 121 18.53 6.27 10.57
N TYR A 122 18.02 6.53 9.37
CA TYR A 122 16.87 5.78 8.88
C TYR A 122 17.20 4.31 8.71
N GLU A 123 16.38 3.47 9.27
CA GLU A 123 16.43 2.01 9.13
C GLU A 123 15.08 1.52 8.59
N ILE A 124 15.14 0.66 7.57
CA ILE A 124 13.95 -0.03 7.08
C ILE A 124 13.42 -0.89 8.23
N PHE A 125 12.13 -0.76 8.51
CA PHE A 125 11.52 -1.49 9.63
C PHE A 125 11.71 -3.00 9.45
N GLN A 126 12.11 -3.65 10.53
CA GLN A 126 12.14 -5.10 10.69
C GLN A 126 11.42 -5.51 11.96
N GLY A 127 10.73 -6.63 11.92
CA GLY A 127 9.97 -7.15 13.05
C GLY A 127 9.20 -8.41 12.71
N THR A 128 8.70 -9.09 13.73
CA THR A 128 7.88 -10.28 13.54
C THR A 128 6.41 -9.90 13.62
N PRO A 129 5.60 -10.15 12.57
CA PRO A 129 4.16 -9.89 12.60
C PRO A 129 3.47 -10.68 13.72
N ALA A 130 2.53 -10.05 14.42
CA ALA A 130 1.69 -10.72 15.41
C ALA A 130 0.78 -11.75 14.73
N ARG A 131 0.38 -11.50 13.49
CA ARG A 131 -0.44 -12.41 12.68
C ARG A 131 -0.03 -12.37 11.22
N LEU A 132 0.01 -13.52 10.58
CA LEU A 132 0.15 -13.65 9.13
C LEU A 132 -1.23 -13.76 8.48
N LEU A 133 -1.50 -12.89 7.49
CA LEU A 133 -2.74 -12.85 6.74
C LEU A 133 -2.60 -13.58 5.40
N ARG A 134 -3.69 -14.23 5.00
CA ARG A 134 -3.78 -14.98 3.75
C ARG A 134 -5.01 -14.56 2.96
N ASP A 135 -5.04 -14.96 1.71
CA ASP A 135 -6.21 -14.75 0.85
C ASP A 135 -7.50 -15.26 1.47
N GLY A 136 -8.54 -14.44 1.46
CA GLY A 136 -9.85 -14.75 2.02
C GLY A 136 -9.99 -14.54 3.52
N ASP A 137 -8.91 -14.26 4.25
CA ASP A 137 -9.01 -13.88 5.68
C ASP A 137 -9.93 -12.66 5.84
N VAL A 138 -10.62 -12.61 6.96
CA VAL A 138 -11.49 -11.48 7.31
C VAL A 138 -11.03 -10.85 8.61
N ILE A 139 -10.87 -9.54 8.60
CA ILE A 139 -10.59 -8.71 9.77
C ILE A 139 -11.92 -8.08 10.18
N ASP A 140 -12.45 -8.49 11.32
CA ASP A 140 -13.68 -7.94 11.90
C ASP A 140 -13.32 -6.83 12.90
N LEU A 141 -13.87 -5.64 12.66
CA LEU A 141 -13.61 -4.45 13.49
C LEU A 141 -14.77 -4.17 14.48
N GLY A 142 -15.73 -5.11 14.55
CA GLY A 142 -17.00 -4.89 15.23
C GLY A 142 -18.00 -4.20 14.30
N GLY A 143 -18.80 -5.00 13.58
CA GLY A 143 -19.79 -4.49 12.60
C GLY A 143 -19.22 -3.94 11.30
N ARG A 144 -17.91 -3.99 11.11
CA ARG A 144 -17.21 -3.61 9.87
C ARG A 144 -16.21 -4.71 9.52
N LYS A 145 -16.34 -5.31 8.33
CA LYS A 145 -15.55 -6.47 7.92
C LYS A 145 -14.71 -6.14 6.70
N ILE A 146 -13.42 -6.39 6.80
CA ILE A 146 -12.44 -6.17 5.75
C ILE A 146 -11.86 -7.51 5.32
N GLN A 147 -12.09 -7.89 4.07
CA GLN A 147 -11.56 -9.11 3.49
C GLN A 147 -10.17 -8.86 2.91
N VAL A 148 -9.26 -9.77 3.21
CA VAL A 148 -7.90 -9.80 2.63
C VAL A 148 -7.95 -10.47 1.27
N LEU A 149 -7.39 -9.83 0.27
CA LEU A 149 -7.21 -10.37 -1.07
C LEU A 149 -5.71 -10.42 -1.36
N HIS A 150 -5.12 -11.61 -1.45
CA HIS A 150 -3.74 -11.75 -1.89
C HIS A 150 -3.67 -11.41 -3.39
N THR A 151 -2.91 -10.42 -3.72
CA THR A 151 -2.80 -9.80 -5.05
C THR A 151 -1.33 -9.58 -5.43
N PRO A 152 -0.54 -10.68 -5.59
CA PRO A 152 0.88 -10.58 -5.90
C PRO A 152 1.11 -9.97 -7.28
N GLY A 153 2.35 -9.55 -7.53
CA GLY A 153 2.80 -8.98 -8.80
C GLY A 153 3.69 -7.77 -8.61
N HIS A 154 3.24 -6.75 -7.88
CA HIS A 154 4.10 -5.65 -7.43
C HIS A 154 5.10 -6.13 -6.36
N ALA A 155 4.64 -6.95 -5.44
CA ALA A 155 5.42 -7.63 -4.44
C ALA A 155 4.84 -9.03 -4.20
N PRO A 156 5.62 -10.04 -3.75
CA PRO A 156 5.15 -11.42 -3.63
C PRO A 156 4.06 -11.61 -2.58
N GLY A 157 4.00 -10.78 -1.56
CA GLY A 157 2.98 -10.82 -0.53
C GLY A 157 1.99 -9.66 -0.58
N HIS A 158 1.93 -8.94 -1.69
CA HIS A 158 1.00 -7.82 -1.83
C HIS A 158 -0.44 -8.23 -1.57
N MET A 159 -1.17 -7.41 -0.81
CA MET A 159 -2.58 -7.60 -0.48
C MET A 159 -3.39 -6.35 -0.79
N CYS A 160 -4.56 -6.54 -1.38
CA CYS A 160 -5.63 -5.55 -1.35
C CYS A 160 -6.57 -5.85 -0.18
N PHE A 161 -7.27 -4.84 0.30
CA PHE A 161 -8.27 -4.97 1.36
C PHE A 161 -9.63 -4.57 0.81
N TRP A 162 -10.60 -5.50 0.90
CA TRP A 162 -11.93 -5.34 0.32
C TRP A 162 -13.00 -5.19 1.39
N GLU A 163 -13.73 -4.10 1.34
CA GLU A 163 -14.92 -3.84 2.15
C GLU A 163 -16.18 -4.01 1.30
N CYS A 164 -16.73 -5.22 1.29
CA CYS A 164 -17.84 -5.61 0.40
C CYS A 164 -19.09 -4.76 0.61
N GLU A 165 -19.45 -4.45 1.86
CA GLU A 165 -20.67 -3.72 2.20
C GLU A 165 -20.69 -2.31 1.60
N ARG A 166 -19.51 -1.67 1.53
CA ARG A 166 -19.36 -0.31 0.98
C ARG A 166 -18.92 -0.29 -0.48
N GLY A 167 -18.41 -1.42 -0.97
CA GLY A 167 -17.79 -1.49 -2.30
C GLY A 167 -16.46 -0.74 -2.35
N SER A 168 -15.72 -0.68 -1.24
CA SER A 168 -14.46 0.02 -1.12
C SER A 168 -13.28 -0.92 -1.25
N LEU A 169 -12.35 -0.63 -2.14
CA LEU A 169 -11.14 -1.42 -2.36
C LEU A 169 -9.89 -0.57 -2.06
N TYR A 170 -9.11 -1.01 -1.08
CA TYR A 170 -7.80 -0.44 -0.74
C TYR A 170 -6.74 -1.22 -1.51
N THR A 171 -6.10 -0.57 -2.47
CA THR A 171 -5.40 -1.27 -3.56
C THR A 171 -3.89 -1.35 -3.36
N GLY A 172 -3.32 -0.73 -2.32
CA GLY A 172 -1.87 -0.66 -2.19
C GLY A 172 -1.24 -0.17 -3.50
N ASP A 173 -0.24 -0.90 -3.97
CA ASP A 173 0.51 -0.60 -5.18
C ASP A 173 0.04 -1.38 -6.42
N LEU A 174 -1.11 -2.04 -6.32
CA LEU A 174 -1.68 -2.72 -7.48
C LEU A 174 -2.37 -1.74 -8.44
N VAL A 175 -3.06 -0.70 -7.92
CA VAL A 175 -3.83 0.25 -8.74
C VAL A 175 -3.66 1.66 -8.18
N TYR A 176 -3.06 2.54 -8.96
CA TYR A 176 -2.98 4.00 -8.73
C TYR A 176 -2.69 4.73 -10.06
N LYS A 177 -2.99 6.03 -10.13
CA LYS A 177 -2.61 6.86 -11.27
C LYS A 177 -1.14 7.25 -11.13
N LYS A 178 -0.35 7.15 -12.17
CA LYS A 178 1.08 7.38 -12.39
C LYS A 178 1.74 6.11 -12.92
N THR A 179 3.03 5.92 -12.67
CA THR A 179 3.77 4.78 -13.24
C THR A 179 3.75 3.60 -12.28
N LEU A 180 3.00 2.55 -12.63
CA LEU A 180 3.02 1.28 -11.92
C LEU A 180 4.40 0.62 -12.05
N ALA A 181 4.95 0.18 -10.94
CA ALA A 181 6.26 -0.47 -10.89
C ALA A 181 6.10 -2.00 -10.99
N ALA A 182 6.45 -2.56 -12.14
CA ALA A 182 6.49 -4.00 -12.38
C ALA A 182 7.83 -4.42 -13.05
N TYR A 183 8.92 -3.70 -12.73
CA TYR A 183 10.23 -3.86 -13.34
C TYR A 183 11.33 -4.34 -12.38
N PHE A 184 11.07 -4.30 -11.07
CA PHE A 184 12.03 -4.78 -10.08
C PHE A 184 12.18 -6.31 -10.17
N PRO A 185 13.34 -6.88 -9.78
CA PRO A 185 13.51 -8.34 -9.74
C PRO A 185 12.51 -9.06 -8.84
N THR A 186 11.90 -8.35 -7.88
CA THR A 186 10.91 -8.88 -6.95
C THR A 186 9.48 -8.80 -7.47
N THR A 187 9.24 -8.17 -8.63
CA THR A 187 7.93 -8.08 -9.27
C THR A 187 7.70 -9.25 -10.23
N ASP A 188 6.44 -9.59 -10.45
CA ASP A 188 6.01 -10.59 -11.43
C ASP A 188 4.86 -10.02 -12.27
N PRO A 189 5.10 -9.59 -13.52
CA PRO A 189 4.07 -9.01 -14.38
C PRO A 189 2.89 -9.96 -14.68
N GLU A 190 3.13 -11.27 -14.71
CA GLU A 190 2.07 -12.27 -14.94
C GLU A 190 1.16 -12.43 -13.71
N GLU A 191 1.75 -12.45 -12.50
CA GLU A 191 0.99 -12.43 -11.25
C GLU A 191 0.24 -11.09 -11.10
N TYR A 192 0.85 -9.98 -11.54
CA TYR A 192 0.20 -8.66 -11.54
C TYR A 192 -1.09 -8.70 -12.37
N LEU A 193 -1.03 -9.27 -13.58
CA LEU A 193 -2.22 -9.46 -14.42
C LEU A 193 -3.28 -10.32 -13.71
N ARG A 194 -2.89 -11.46 -13.12
CA ARG A 194 -3.82 -12.34 -12.39
C ARG A 194 -4.50 -11.61 -11.23
N SER A 195 -3.75 -10.75 -10.55
CA SER A 195 -4.27 -9.91 -9.46
C SER A 195 -5.26 -8.87 -9.95
N LEU A 196 -4.98 -8.20 -11.08
CA LEU A 196 -5.93 -7.29 -11.72
C LEU A 196 -7.20 -8.02 -12.18
N GLU A 197 -7.06 -9.22 -12.76
CA GLU A 197 -8.20 -10.05 -13.15
C GLU A 197 -9.09 -10.41 -11.95
N LYS A 198 -8.46 -10.79 -10.83
CA LYS A 198 -9.16 -11.12 -9.59
C LYS A 198 -9.99 -9.95 -9.05
N ILE A 199 -9.40 -8.77 -8.94
CA ILE A 199 -10.14 -7.61 -8.40
C ILE A 199 -11.14 -7.02 -9.40
N ALA A 200 -10.99 -7.27 -10.70
CA ALA A 200 -11.94 -6.85 -11.74
C ALA A 200 -13.30 -7.58 -11.65
N GLU A 201 -13.37 -8.72 -10.92
CA GLU A 201 -14.62 -9.44 -10.66
C GLU A 201 -15.44 -8.82 -9.52
N LEU A 202 -14.87 -7.88 -8.76
CA LEU A 202 -15.53 -7.26 -7.62
C LEU A 202 -16.40 -6.07 -8.05
N PRO A 203 -17.54 -5.85 -7.38
CA PRO A 203 -18.40 -4.69 -7.63
C PRO A 203 -17.83 -3.43 -6.94
N VAL A 204 -16.61 -3.04 -7.32
CA VAL A 204 -15.90 -1.90 -6.74
C VAL A 204 -16.64 -0.61 -7.07
N LYS A 205 -16.93 0.19 -6.03
CA LYS A 205 -17.53 1.52 -6.14
C LYS A 205 -16.53 2.63 -5.86
N ARG A 206 -15.50 2.35 -5.06
CA ARG A 206 -14.44 3.31 -4.71
C ARG A 206 -13.09 2.59 -4.63
N VAL A 207 -12.07 3.23 -5.16
CA VAL A 207 -10.68 2.80 -5.11
C VAL A 207 -9.91 3.72 -4.18
N PHE A 208 -9.17 3.12 -3.25
CA PHE A 208 -8.29 3.80 -2.31
C PHE A 208 -6.84 3.38 -2.59
N PRO A 209 -6.09 4.15 -3.39
CA PRO A 209 -4.71 3.84 -3.78
C PRO A 209 -3.74 4.18 -2.65
N ALA A 210 -2.55 3.56 -2.64
CA ALA A 210 -1.52 3.92 -1.68
C ALA A 210 -0.71 5.17 -2.08
N HIS A 211 -0.80 5.63 -3.32
CA HIS A 211 0.04 6.71 -3.84
C HIS A 211 -0.69 7.76 -4.67
N PHE A 212 -0.13 8.98 -4.68
CA PHE A 212 -0.45 10.11 -5.56
C PHE A 212 -1.85 10.69 -5.37
N GLY A 213 -2.70 10.62 -6.38
CA GLY A 213 -4.03 11.22 -6.34
C GLY A 213 -5.09 10.27 -5.83
N LEU A 214 -6.03 10.78 -5.06
CA LEU A 214 -7.17 9.99 -4.53
C LEU A 214 -8.36 9.94 -5.50
N ASP A 215 -8.30 10.69 -6.60
CA ASP A 215 -9.32 10.75 -7.66
C ASP A 215 -9.20 9.56 -8.65
N VAL A 216 -9.37 8.35 -8.13
CA VAL A 216 -9.24 7.12 -8.91
C VAL A 216 -10.61 6.48 -9.12
N GLU A 217 -11.10 6.55 -10.36
CA GLU A 217 -12.37 5.95 -10.73
C GLU A 217 -12.25 4.42 -10.87
N PRO A 218 -13.26 3.65 -10.45
CA PRO A 218 -13.19 2.18 -10.47
C PRO A 218 -12.95 1.54 -11.84
N ASP A 219 -13.30 2.21 -12.94
CA ASP A 219 -13.09 1.73 -14.30
C ASP A 219 -11.60 1.56 -14.65
N ILE A 220 -10.71 2.24 -13.93
CA ILE A 220 -9.26 2.09 -14.11
C ILE A 220 -8.80 0.64 -13.94
N ILE A 221 -9.45 -0.13 -13.05
CA ILE A 221 -9.15 -1.55 -12.83
C ILE A 221 -9.32 -2.34 -14.13
N LEU A 222 -10.44 -2.10 -14.82
CA LEU A 222 -10.73 -2.77 -16.10
C LEU A 222 -9.77 -2.32 -17.21
N ARG A 223 -9.46 -1.01 -17.26
CA ARG A 223 -8.51 -0.46 -18.24
C ARG A 223 -7.10 -1.03 -18.03
N MET A 224 -6.63 -1.13 -16.77
CA MET A 224 -5.34 -1.72 -16.45
C MET A 224 -5.30 -3.20 -16.79
N ARG A 225 -6.30 -3.99 -16.37
CA ARG A 225 -6.43 -5.40 -16.72
C ARG A 225 -6.33 -5.63 -18.23
N ASP A 226 -7.10 -4.86 -19.01
CA ASP A 226 -7.16 -5.04 -20.45
C ASP A 226 -5.84 -4.64 -21.14
N ALA A 227 -5.16 -3.60 -20.66
CA ALA A 227 -3.83 -3.22 -21.11
C ALA A 227 -2.78 -4.32 -20.83
N PHE A 228 -2.80 -4.91 -19.62
CA PHE A 228 -1.91 -6.04 -19.29
C PHE A 228 -2.20 -7.27 -20.16
N ARG A 229 -3.48 -7.59 -20.43
CA ARG A 229 -3.87 -8.67 -21.35
C ARG A 229 -3.35 -8.43 -22.76
N GLU A 230 -3.43 -7.19 -23.24
CA GLU A 230 -2.92 -6.83 -24.56
C GLU A 230 -1.39 -7.01 -24.62
N LEU A 231 -0.65 -6.53 -23.62
CA LEU A 231 0.80 -6.71 -23.54
C LEU A 231 1.19 -8.20 -23.49
N LYS A 232 0.43 -9.01 -22.75
CA LYS A 232 0.61 -10.46 -22.71
C LYS A 232 0.38 -11.10 -24.10
N ALA A 233 -0.68 -10.74 -24.79
CA ALA A 233 -0.97 -11.23 -26.14
C ALA A 233 0.12 -10.84 -27.15
N GLN A 234 0.79 -9.70 -26.93
CA GLN A 234 1.91 -9.22 -27.74
C GLN A 234 3.27 -9.82 -27.33
N GLY A 235 3.34 -10.63 -26.27
CA GLY A 235 4.59 -11.15 -25.72
C GLY A 235 5.47 -10.08 -25.04
N ARG A 236 4.87 -8.98 -24.61
CA ARG A 236 5.55 -7.81 -24.01
C ARG A 236 5.29 -7.67 -22.51
N LEU A 237 4.51 -8.53 -21.91
CA LEU A 237 4.27 -8.53 -20.46
C LEU A 237 5.45 -9.22 -19.74
N CYS A 238 6.63 -8.61 -19.80
CA CYS A 238 7.85 -9.12 -19.20
C CYS A 238 8.82 -8.01 -18.86
N HIS A 239 9.72 -8.27 -17.91
CA HIS A 239 10.76 -7.32 -17.54
C HIS A 239 11.60 -6.89 -18.76
N GLY A 240 11.99 -5.61 -18.79
CA GLY A 240 12.77 -5.04 -19.87
C GLY A 240 11.94 -4.50 -21.06
N SER A 241 10.63 -4.62 -21.03
CA SER A 241 9.75 -4.06 -22.08
C SER A 241 9.64 -2.52 -22.02
N GLY A 242 10.22 -1.88 -21.01
CA GLY A 242 10.29 -0.44 -20.88
C GLY A 242 9.06 0.19 -20.25
N VAL A 243 8.84 1.47 -20.54
CA VAL A 243 7.67 2.22 -20.03
C VAL A 243 6.63 2.33 -21.13
N ILE A 244 5.40 1.96 -20.80
CA ILE A 244 4.23 2.06 -21.67
C ILE A 244 3.27 3.06 -21.04
N ASP A 245 2.98 4.15 -21.76
CA ASP A 245 2.12 5.25 -21.31
C ASP A 245 0.68 5.04 -21.80
N TYR A 246 -0.28 5.16 -20.87
CA TYR A 246 -1.72 5.07 -21.11
C TYR A 246 -2.45 6.39 -20.79
N GLY A 247 -1.72 7.49 -20.62
CA GLY A 247 -2.23 8.83 -20.37
C GLY A 247 -2.28 9.16 -18.87
N ASP A 248 -3.32 8.78 -18.17
CA ASP A 248 -3.47 9.03 -16.72
C ASP A 248 -2.66 8.07 -15.83
N TRP A 249 -2.16 6.99 -16.41
CA TRP A 249 -1.24 6.05 -15.78
C TRP A 249 -0.24 5.49 -16.79
N ALA A 250 0.83 4.89 -16.31
CA ALA A 250 1.82 4.20 -17.11
C ALA A 250 2.23 2.88 -16.44
N LEU A 251 2.81 1.96 -17.19
CA LEU A 251 3.38 0.72 -16.71
C LEU A 251 4.87 0.67 -17.04
N ARG A 252 5.71 0.41 -16.06
CA ARG A 252 7.13 0.12 -16.25
C ARG A 252 7.40 -1.36 -15.98
N LEU A 253 7.89 -2.05 -17.02
CA LEU A 253 8.23 -3.47 -17.06
C LEU A 253 9.73 -3.70 -17.15
#